data_7bbadc83da140f2192b67b0c77dc8c98
#
_entry.id   7bbadc83da140f2192b67b0c77dc8c98
#
_cell.length_a   1.000
_cell.length_b   1.000
_cell.length_c   1.000
_cell.angle_alpha   90.00
_cell.angle_beta   90.00
_cell.angle_gamma   90.00
#
_symmetry.space_group_name_H-M   'P 1'
#
loop_
_entity.id
_entity.type
_entity.pdbx_description
1 polymer ?
#
loop_
_entity_poly.entity_id
_entity_poly.type
_entity_poly.pdbx_seq_one_letter_code
_entity_poly.pdbx_strand_id
1 'polypeptide(L)'
;MMKQYVFEVIEEAAKQRNRDGKVKVLKQNESWALKDIIRGSMDSKVEWNLPEGSPPYQASAAHNHPTNLLRENTKFKYLVKGGPGDKMPKYKRENIFIGILEGVHPEDAKVVLSMINKENLKGITRPVVEEAFPNLLQDNSNEVKK
;
A
#
# COMPACT_ATOMS: atom_id res chain seq x y z
N MET A 1 10.48 -9.23 16.19
CA MET A 1 9.05 -9.03 16.44
C MET A 1 8.43 -8.24 15.29
N MET A 2 7.30 -8.71 14.78
CA MET A 2 6.64 -8.02 13.67
C MET A 2 6.04 -6.69 14.13
N LYS A 3 6.14 -5.69 13.25
CA LYS A 3 5.47 -4.42 13.48
C LYS A 3 3.95 -4.60 13.28
N GLN A 4 3.18 -3.85 14.05
CA GLN A 4 1.73 -3.92 14.00
C GLN A 4 1.15 -3.18 12.79
N TYR A 5 1.77 -2.10 12.37
CA TYR A 5 1.24 -1.22 11.32
C TYR A 5 2.17 -1.17 10.12
N VAL A 6 1.57 -1.06 8.92
CA VAL A 6 2.34 -0.99 7.68
C VAL A 6 3.25 0.24 7.67
N PHE A 7 2.76 1.40 8.15
CA PHE A 7 3.60 2.60 8.17
C PHE A 7 4.85 2.41 9.02
N GLU A 8 4.75 1.64 10.11
CA GLU A 8 5.91 1.37 10.97
C GLU A 8 6.97 0.54 10.23
N VAL A 9 6.52 -0.43 9.43
CA VAL A 9 7.44 -1.25 8.64
C VAL A 9 8.18 -0.39 7.63
N ILE A 10 7.44 0.48 6.95
CA ILE A 10 8.02 1.37 5.93
C ILE A 10 9.03 2.32 6.58
N GLU A 11 8.68 2.92 7.72
CA GLU A 11 9.59 3.81 8.44
C GLU A 11 10.84 3.10 8.91
N GLU A 12 10.68 1.89 9.43
CA GLU A 12 11.82 1.12 9.91
C GLU A 12 12.77 0.74 8.75
N ALA A 13 12.21 0.33 7.63
CA ALA A 13 13.03 0.04 6.45
C ALA A 13 13.75 1.29 5.96
N ALA A 14 13.06 2.43 5.97
CA ALA A 14 13.67 3.69 5.52
C ALA A 14 14.86 4.11 6.39
N LYS A 15 14.86 3.72 7.66
CA LYS A 15 15.97 4.04 8.57
C LYS A 15 17.21 3.21 8.34
N GLN A 16 17.11 2.10 7.64
CA GLN A 16 18.26 1.23 7.41
C GLN A 16 19.23 1.89 6.44
N ARG A 17 20.52 1.76 6.72
CA ARG A 17 21.56 2.44 5.93
C ARG A 17 21.84 1.75 4.60
N ASN A 18 21.63 0.44 4.55
CA ASN A 18 22.00 -0.31 3.36
C ASN A 18 20.83 -1.19 2.89
N ARG A 19 21.01 -1.72 1.70
CA ARG A 19 20.01 -2.53 1.04
C ARG A 19 19.66 -3.79 1.84
N ASP A 20 20.69 -4.46 2.38
CA ASP A 20 20.48 -5.70 3.13
C ASP A 20 19.59 -5.47 4.36
N GLY A 21 19.82 -4.35 5.07
CA GLY A 21 18.99 -4.01 6.21
C GLY A 21 17.55 -3.75 5.83
N LYS A 22 17.34 -3.03 4.72
CA LYS A 22 15.97 -2.75 4.23
C LYS A 22 15.26 -4.04 3.85
N VAL A 23 15.92 -4.93 3.13
CA VAL A 23 15.36 -6.22 2.73
C VAL A 23 14.99 -7.04 3.95
N LYS A 24 15.86 -7.06 4.95
CA LYS A 24 15.61 -7.81 6.18
C LYS A 24 14.36 -7.31 6.90
N VAL A 25 14.19 -5.99 7.02
CA VAL A 25 13.01 -5.41 7.67
C VAL A 25 11.74 -5.82 6.94
N LEU A 26 11.74 -5.75 5.61
CA LEU A 26 10.58 -6.12 4.82
C LEU A 26 10.24 -7.60 4.99
N LYS A 27 11.24 -8.47 4.93
CA LYS A 27 11.01 -9.91 5.08
C LYS A 27 10.52 -10.27 6.47
N GLN A 28 11.07 -9.65 7.51
CA GLN A 28 10.67 -9.93 8.88
C GLN A 28 9.24 -9.50 9.19
N ASN A 29 8.72 -8.56 8.41
CA ASN A 29 7.38 -8.01 8.60
C ASN A 29 6.47 -8.33 7.42
N GLU A 30 6.75 -9.41 6.73
CA GLU A 30 5.97 -9.81 5.57
C GLU A 30 4.50 -10.00 5.93
N SER A 31 3.61 -9.37 5.14
CA SER A 31 2.17 -9.55 5.25
C SER A 31 1.55 -9.20 3.91
N TRP A 32 0.34 -9.68 3.68
CA TRP A 32 -0.37 -9.32 2.45
C TRP A 32 -0.65 -7.82 2.39
N ALA A 33 -0.93 -7.19 3.56
CA ALA A 33 -1.15 -5.75 3.60
C ALA A 33 0.10 -4.99 3.13
N LEU A 34 1.28 -5.34 3.64
CA LEU A 34 2.54 -4.71 3.21
C LEU A 34 2.77 -4.92 1.72
N LYS A 35 2.60 -6.15 1.25
CA LYS A 35 2.82 -6.47 -0.15
C LYS A 35 1.86 -5.73 -1.07
N ASP A 36 0.59 -5.63 -0.67
CA ASP A 36 -0.42 -4.93 -1.46
C ASP A 36 -0.11 -3.44 -1.55
N ILE A 37 0.34 -2.83 -0.47
CA ILE A 37 0.74 -1.41 -0.46
C ILE A 37 1.93 -1.19 -1.40
N ILE A 38 2.94 -2.03 -1.29
CA ILE A 38 4.14 -1.90 -2.14
C ILE A 38 3.76 -2.08 -3.60
N ARG A 39 3.02 -3.13 -3.91
CA ARG A 39 2.61 -3.41 -5.29
C ARG A 39 1.72 -2.29 -5.84
N GLY A 40 0.76 -1.85 -5.05
CA GLY A 40 -0.15 -0.78 -5.47
C GLY A 40 0.55 0.54 -5.72
N SER A 41 1.67 0.79 -5.02
CA SER A 41 2.46 2.01 -5.20
C SER A 41 3.41 1.92 -6.39
N MET A 42 4.00 0.76 -6.63
CA MET A 42 5.16 0.63 -7.53
C MET A 42 4.89 -0.10 -8.83
N ASP A 43 3.89 -0.98 -8.87
CA ASP A 43 3.63 -1.81 -10.05
C ASP A 43 2.74 -1.05 -11.02
N SER A 44 3.26 -0.77 -12.22
CA SER A 44 2.50 -0.01 -13.23
C SER A 44 1.30 -0.78 -13.78
N LYS A 45 1.24 -2.09 -13.57
CA LYS A 45 0.07 -2.88 -13.96
C LYS A 45 -1.10 -2.69 -13.02
N VAL A 46 -0.86 -2.18 -11.82
CA VAL A 46 -1.94 -1.88 -10.87
C VAL A 46 -2.36 -0.43 -11.12
N GLU A 47 -3.59 -0.26 -11.61
CA GLU A 47 -4.15 1.07 -11.82
C GLU A 47 -5.35 1.24 -10.93
N TRP A 48 -5.37 2.35 -10.20
CA TRP A 48 -6.44 2.61 -9.24
C TRP A 48 -7.61 3.31 -9.92
N ASN A 49 -8.81 2.81 -9.66
CA ASN A 49 -10.04 3.34 -10.25
C ASN A 49 -10.68 4.34 -9.30
N LEU A 50 -9.89 5.34 -8.89
CA LEU A 50 -10.27 6.37 -7.93
C LEU A 50 -9.72 7.71 -8.42
N PRO A 51 -10.36 8.84 -8.04
CA PRO A 51 -9.81 10.14 -8.36
C PRO A 51 -8.45 10.34 -7.68
N GLU A 52 -7.60 11.13 -8.32
CA GLU A 52 -6.31 11.51 -7.73
C GLU A 52 -6.53 12.40 -6.51
N GLY A 53 -5.52 12.44 -5.64
CA GLY A 53 -5.54 13.28 -4.46
C GLY A 53 -6.16 12.57 -3.27
N SER A 54 -6.71 13.35 -2.36
CA SER A 54 -7.32 12.83 -1.15
C SER A 54 -8.79 13.25 -1.09
N PRO A 55 -9.72 12.29 -0.90
CA PRO A 55 -11.09 12.67 -0.63
C PRO A 55 -11.18 13.27 0.77
N PRO A 56 -12.22 14.04 1.07
CA PRO A 56 -12.44 14.43 2.45
C PRO A 56 -12.79 13.19 3.29
N TYR A 57 -12.13 13.04 4.43
CA TYR A 57 -12.43 11.95 5.34
C TYR A 57 -12.07 12.34 6.76
N GLN A 58 -12.69 11.66 7.72
CA GLN A 58 -12.46 11.91 9.13
C GLN A 58 -11.53 10.83 9.67
N ALA A 59 -10.26 11.17 9.87
CA ALA A 59 -9.27 10.22 10.36
C ALA A 59 -9.61 9.72 11.76
N SER A 60 -9.34 8.45 12.02
CA SER A 60 -9.46 7.89 13.37
C SER A 60 -8.32 8.38 14.25
N ALA A 61 -8.48 8.22 15.55
CA ALA A 61 -7.39 8.51 16.49
C ALA A 61 -6.35 7.38 16.43
N ALA A 62 -5.09 7.74 16.65
CA ALA A 62 -4.01 6.75 16.64
C ALA A 62 -4.20 5.66 17.69
N HIS A 63 -4.81 6.02 18.82
CA HIS A 63 -5.03 5.08 19.92
C HIS A 63 -6.40 4.40 19.88
N ASN A 64 -7.25 4.76 18.90
CA ASN A 64 -8.62 4.23 18.83
C ASN A 64 -9.11 4.24 17.39
N HIS A 65 -8.88 3.14 16.68
CA HIS A 65 -9.31 2.99 15.31
C HIS A 65 -9.96 1.61 15.16
N PRO A 66 -11.10 1.51 14.45
CA PRO A 66 -11.91 0.28 14.47
C PRO A 66 -11.32 -0.90 13.70
N THR A 67 -10.39 -0.66 12.77
CA THR A 67 -9.84 -1.74 11.95
C THR A 67 -8.38 -1.47 11.63
N ASN A 68 -7.78 -2.27 10.75
CA ASN A 68 -6.39 -2.12 10.37
C ASN A 68 -6.19 -2.62 8.93
N LEU A 69 -5.01 -2.33 8.35
CA LEU A 69 -4.74 -2.72 6.97
C LEU A 69 -4.63 -4.23 6.79
N LEU A 70 -4.28 -4.98 7.82
CA LEU A 70 -4.24 -6.43 7.72
C LEU A 70 -5.60 -7.02 7.40
N ARG A 71 -6.67 -6.32 7.79
CA ARG A 71 -8.04 -6.70 7.45
C ARG A 71 -8.54 -6.01 6.19
N GLU A 72 -8.26 -4.71 6.08
CA GLU A 72 -8.87 -3.89 5.03
C GLU A 72 -8.20 -4.05 3.67
N ASN A 73 -6.97 -4.59 3.62
CA ASN A 73 -6.30 -4.78 2.34
C ASN A 73 -7.10 -5.67 1.38
N THR A 74 -7.94 -6.55 1.89
CA THR A 74 -8.76 -7.41 1.03
C THR A 74 -9.77 -6.61 0.22
N LYS A 75 -10.08 -5.38 0.61
CA LYS A 75 -11.00 -4.51 -0.11
C LYS A 75 -10.36 -3.77 -1.27
N PHE A 76 -9.04 -3.78 -1.36
CA PHE A 76 -8.33 -3.09 -2.44
C PHE A 76 -8.75 -3.59 -3.82
N LYS A 77 -9.17 -4.84 -3.92
CA LYS A 77 -9.62 -5.41 -5.19
C LYS A 77 -10.81 -4.66 -5.80
N TYR A 78 -11.61 -4.00 -4.97
CA TYR A 78 -12.75 -3.21 -5.45
C TYR A 78 -12.33 -1.84 -5.98
N LEU A 79 -11.10 -1.46 -5.74
CA LEU A 79 -10.58 -0.13 -6.08
C LEU A 79 -9.67 -0.15 -7.30
N VAL A 80 -9.30 -1.33 -7.78
CA VAL A 80 -8.35 -1.51 -8.89
C VAL A 80 -9.12 -1.63 -10.19
N LYS A 81 -8.64 -0.97 -11.25
CA LYS A 81 -9.20 -1.14 -12.59
C LYS A 81 -9.00 -2.57 -13.06
N GLY A 82 -10.00 -3.13 -13.70
CA GLY A 82 -9.97 -4.51 -14.16
C GLY A 82 -10.43 -5.50 -13.09
N GLY A 83 -10.75 -5.04 -11.88
CA GLY A 83 -11.20 -5.90 -10.80
C GLY A 83 -12.71 -5.89 -10.64
N PRO A 84 -13.19 -6.58 -9.59
CA PRO A 84 -14.65 -6.71 -9.37
C PRO A 84 -15.35 -5.39 -9.10
N GLY A 85 -14.63 -4.33 -8.71
CA GLY A 85 -15.23 -3.04 -8.45
C GLY A 85 -15.58 -2.23 -9.70
N ASP A 86 -15.13 -2.66 -10.89
CA ASP A 86 -15.39 -1.91 -12.12
C ASP A 86 -16.90 -1.79 -12.43
N LYS A 87 -17.67 -2.80 -12.06
CA LYS A 87 -19.11 -2.81 -12.29
C LYS A 87 -19.89 -2.10 -11.18
N MET A 88 -19.19 -1.71 -10.14
CA MET A 88 -19.78 -1.03 -9.00
C MET A 88 -19.98 0.46 -9.32
N PRO A 89 -21.07 1.09 -8.83
CA PRO A 89 -21.21 2.52 -8.99
C PRO A 89 -20.04 3.26 -8.36
N LYS A 90 -19.64 4.37 -9.00
CA LYS A 90 -18.50 5.15 -8.55
C LYS A 90 -18.61 5.54 -7.06
N TYR A 91 -19.80 5.97 -6.62
CA TYR A 91 -19.95 6.41 -5.24
C TYR A 91 -19.73 5.26 -4.25
N LYS A 92 -20.10 4.02 -4.60
CA LYS A 92 -19.86 2.88 -3.73
C LYS A 92 -18.36 2.58 -3.61
N ARG A 93 -17.66 2.67 -4.73
CA ARG A 93 -16.22 2.45 -4.76
C ARG A 93 -15.51 3.49 -3.88
N GLU A 94 -15.92 4.75 -4.03
CA GLU A 94 -15.35 5.83 -3.24
C GLU A 94 -15.69 5.68 -1.76
N ASN A 95 -16.89 5.21 -1.43
CA ASN A 95 -17.26 4.98 -0.04
C ASN A 95 -16.45 3.87 0.61
N ILE A 96 -16.14 2.82 -0.15
CA ILE A 96 -15.25 1.76 0.36
C ILE A 96 -13.88 2.35 0.68
N PHE A 97 -13.35 3.16 -0.22
CA PHE A 97 -12.06 3.81 -0.04
C PHE A 97 -12.05 4.71 1.20
N ILE A 98 -13.04 5.58 1.31
CA ILE A 98 -13.17 6.48 2.47
C ILE A 98 -13.30 5.66 3.76
N GLY A 99 -14.07 4.58 3.73
CA GLY A 99 -14.22 3.70 4.89
C GLY A 99 -12.89 3.11 5.35
N ILE A 100 -12.03 2.74 4.42
CA ILE A 100 -10.69 2.26 4.76
C ILE A 100 -9.89 3.38 5.44
N LEU A 101 -9.87 4.57 4.84
CA LEU A 101 -9.12 5.70 5.39
C LEU A 101 -9.59 6.09 6.79
N GLU A 102 -10.88 6.00 7.04
CA GLU A 102 -11.44 6.37 8.34
C GLU A 102 -11.32 5.28 9.38
N GLY A 103 -11.11 4.05 8.96
CA GLY A 103 -11.10 2.91 9.89
C GLY A 103 -9.73 2.51 10.39
N VAL A 104 -8.66 2.86 9.68
CA VAL A 104 -7.30 2.42 10.03
C VAL A 104 -6.56 3.50 10.82
N HIS A 105 -5.38 3.14 11.34
CA HIS A 105 -4.50 4.12 11.98
C HIS A 105 -4.27 5.30 11.04
N PRO A 106 -4.30 6.55 11.55
CA PRO A 106 -4.18 7.73 10.65
C PRO A 106 -2.91 7.75 9.80
N GLU A 107 -1.79 7.20 10.29
CA GLU A 107 -0.58 7.12 9.47
C GLU A 107 -0.69 6.05 8.39
N ASP A 108 -1.40 4.97 8.66
CA ASP A 108 -1.67 3.97 7.62
C ASP A 108 -2.62 4.52 6.56
N ALA A 109 -3.56 5.38 6.95
CA ALA A 109 -4.43 6.06 5.97
C ALA A 109 -3.59 6.90 5.01
N LYS A 110 -2.56 7.58 5.50
CA LYS A 110 -1.65 8.35 4.64
C LYS A 110 -0.89 7.43 3.68
N VAL A 111 -0.49 6.25 4.15
CA VAL A 111 0.17 5.26 3.30
C VAL A 111 -0.75 4.81 2.17
N VAL A 112 -2.02 4.56 2.47
CA VAL A 112 -3.01 4.19 1.45
C VAL A 112 -3.16 5.31 0.41
N LEU A 113 -3.22 6.56 0.87
CA LEU A 113 -3.30 7.70 -0.06
C LEU A 113 -2.07 7.76 -0.97
N SER A 114 -0.89 7.57 -0.42
CA SER A 114 0.33 7.54 -1.22
C SER A 114 0.29 6.42 -2.27
N MET A 115 -0.24 5.27 -1.89
CA MET A 115 -0.40 4.14 -2.80
C MET A 115 -1.33 4.50 -3.96
N ILE A 116 -2.49 5.07 -3.67
CA ILE A 116 -3.47 5.45 -4.69
C ILE A 116 -2.87 6.46 -5.67
N ASN A 117 -2.06 7.39 -5.16
CA ASN A 117 -1.44 8.44 -5.97
C ASN A 117 -0.11 8.01 -6.59
N LYS A 118 0.26 6.74 -6.43
CA LYS A 118 1.49 6.17 -7.01
C LYS A 118 2.74 6.93 -6.59
N GLU A 119 2.77 7.39 -5.35
CA GLU A 119 3.92 8.09 -4.79
C GLU A 119 4.96 7.07 -4.34
N ASN A 120 6.23 7.45 -4.43
CA ASN A 120 7.33 6.60 -3.99
C ASN A 120 7.28 6.41 -2.49
N LEU A 121 7.48 5.17 -2.06
CA LEU A 121 7.64 4.86 -0.64
C LEU A 121 9.05 5.25 -0.23
N LYS A 122 9.17 6.19 0.70
CA LYS A 122 10.44 6.76 1.09
C LYS A 122 11.39 5.67 1.58
N GLY A 123 12.59 5.63 1.01
CA GLY A 123 13.63 4.70 1.42
C GLY A 123 13.45 3.27 0.91
N ILE A 124 12.39 3.00 0.17
CA ILE A 124 12.12 1.68 -0.39
C ILE A 124 12.18 1.78 -1.90
N THR A 125 13.19 1.13 -2.49
CA THR A 125 13.41 1.18 -3.93
C THR A 125 12.98 -0.13 -4.57
N ARG A 126 12.86 -0.12 -5.89
CA ARG A 126 12.50 -1.33 -6.63
C ARG A 126 13.49 -2.48 -6.40
N PRO A 127 14.81 -2.28 -6.44
CA PRO A 127 15.73 -3.39 -6.16
C PRO A 127 15.53 -4.01 -4.78
N VAL A 128 15.25 -3.19 -3.77
CA VAL A 128 14.96 -3.69 -2.42
C VAL A 128 13.74 -4.58 -2.43
N VAL A 129 12.66 -4.12 -3.09
CA VAL A 129 11.42 -4.88 -3.15
C VAL A 129 11.61 -6.18 -3.92
N GLU A 130 12.33 -6.13 -5.04
CA GLU A 130 12.55 -7.33 -5.84
C GLU A 130 13.37 -8.38 -5.10
N GLU A 131 14.29 -7.94 -4.26
CA GLU A 131 15.05 -8.88 -3.44
C GLU A 131 14.22 -9.43 -2.28
N ALA A 132 13.45 -8.56 -1.61
CA ALA A 132 12.64 -8.99 -0.47
C ALA A 132 11.50 -9.90 -0.88
N PHE A 133 10.81 -9.56 -1.96
CA PHE A 133 9.62 -10.27 -2.43
C PHE A 133 9.73 -10.53 -3.93
N PRO A 134 10.51 -11.54 -4.32
CA PRO A 134 10.63 -11.88 -5.74
C PRO A 134 9.25 -12.16 -6.34
N ASN A 135 9.02 -11.67 -7.53
CA ASN A 135 7.76 -11.86 -8.27
C ASN A 135 6.56 -11.08 -7.74
N LEU A 136 6.75 -10.21 -6.74
CA LEU A 136 5.66 -9.36 -6.28
C LEU A 136 5.25 -8.34 -7.34
N LEU A 137 6.24 -7.67 -7.94
CA LEU A 137 5.98 -6.68 -8.99
C LEU A 137 5.90 -7.40 -10.33
N GLN A 138 4.82 -7.16 -11.07
CA GLN A 138 4.50 -7.87 -12.29
C GLN A 138 4.70 -7.07 -13.56
N ASP A 139 5.09 -5.80 -13.45
CA ASP A 139 5.13 -4.92 -14.61
C ASP A 139 6.38 -5.07 -15.46
N ASN A 140 7.36 -5.85 -15.04
CA ASN A 140 8.56 -6.13 -15.82
C ASN A 140 9.22 -4.87 -16.38
N SER A 141 9.22 -3.77 -15.61
CA SER A 141 9.73 -2.50 -16.10
C SER A 141 11.20 -2.58 -16.50
N ASN A 142 11.95 -3.51 -15.92
CA ASN A 142 13.36 -3.70 -16.32
C ASN A 142 13.50 -4.24 -17.73
N GLU A 143 12.54 -5.06 -18.17
CA GLU A 143 12.54 -5.57 -19.54
C GLU A 143 12.20 -4.48 -20.53
N VAL A 144 11.27 -3.60 -20.16
CA VAL A 144 10.86 -2.50 -21.02
C VAL A 144 12.04 -1.58 -21.34
N LYS A 145 12.99 -1.46 -20.44
CA LYS A 145 14.14 -0.59 -20.60
C LYS A 145 15.21 -1.13 -21.55
N LYS A 146 15.07 -2.34 -21.95
CA LYS A 146 16.01 -2.94 -22.90
C LYS A 146 15.78 -2.38 -24.35
#